data_4f7ded33383f8ce828dd64ff7cd4ba9a
#
_entry.id   4f7ded33383f8ce828dd64ff7cd4ba9a
#
_cell.length_a   1.000
_cell.length_b   1.000
_cell.length_c   1.000
_cell.angle_alpha   90.00
_cell.angle_beta   90.00
_cell.angle_gamma   90.00
#
_symmetry.space_group_name_H-M   'P 1'
#
loop_
_entity.id
_entity.type
_entity.pdbx_description
1 polymer ?
#
loop_
_entity_poly.entity_id
_entity_poly.type
_entity_poly.pdbx_seq_one_letter_code
_entity_poly.pdbx_strand_id
1 'polypeptide(L)'
;AFCEIEEFPRRVLAKHWPKVPQYHDVRELTADILARDGITVDVITGGFPCQDISVAGKQAGIGDGTRSGLWSECLRLVGNLRPKYALFENVSNLLAGPTDQPGAWFSRILSDLAGIGYNVEWHDLPASFIGAWHRRGRVWILAYSNEISRQQGVSKRPILRQRFVQEQSTRSFEKWPGRSNLPESRICGRADGVSDVVHRIAALGNSVVPQIPELIGHAILDAIKSERAAA
;
A
#
# COMPACT_ATOMS: atom_id res chain seq x y z
N ALA A 1 11.78 -7.96 -4.98
CA ALA A 1 11.10 -8.30 -6.24
C ALA A 1 9.88 -7.40 -6.44
N PHE A 2 9.44 -7.26 -7.68
CA PHE A 2 8.20 -6.62 -8.06
C PHE A 2 7.25 -7.63 -8.70
N CYS A 3 5.93 -7.42 -8.54
CA CYS A 3 4.91 -8.14 -9.28
C CYS A 3 3.91 -7.11 -9.83
N GLU A 4 3.84 -6.97 -11.15
CA GLU A 4 3.03 -5.95 -11.81
C GLU A 4 2.53 -6.46 -13.17
N ILE A 5 1.22 -6.45 -13.37
CA ILE A 5 0.60 -6.99 -14.59
C ILE A 5 0.63 -5.98 -15.75
N GLU A 6 0.54 -4.69 -15.43
CA GLU A 6 0.44 -3.63 -16.45
C GLU A 6 1.82 -3.37 -17.09
N GLU A 7 1.87 -3.36 -18.40
CA GLU A 7 3.12 -3.22 -19.16
C GLU A 7 3.82 -1.87 -18.90
N PHE A 8 3.06 -0.78 -18.85
CA PHE A 8 3.66 0.54 -18.67
C PHE A 8 4.35 0.68 -17.31
N PRO A 9 3.73 0.36 -16.14
CA PRO A 9 4.42 0.35 -14.86
C PRO A 9 5.63 -0.59 -14.83
N ARG A 10 5.55 -1.78 -15.45
CA ARG A 10 6.69 -2.70 -15.54
C ARG A 10 7.90 -2.09 -16.26
N ARG A 11 7.66 -1.35 -17.36
CA ARG A 11 8.72 -0.64 -18.08
C ARG A 11 9.36 0.45 -17.19
N VAL A 12 8.55 1.14 -16.39
CA VAL A 12 9.04 2.14 -15.43
C VAL A 12 9.91 1.47 -14.36
N LEU A 13 9.43 0.36 -13.78
CA LEU A 13 10.19 -0.42 -12.80
C LEU A 13 11.52 -0.93 -13.37
N ALA A 14 11.50 -1.49 -14.59
CA ALA A 14 12.71 -1.98 -15.27
C ALA A 14 13.72 -0.85 -15.52
N LYS A 15 13.25 0.36 -15.84
CA LYS A 15 14.10 1.52 -16.05
C LYS A 15 14.80 1.97 -14.77
N HIS A 16 14.08 2.02 -13.65
CA HIS A 16 14.60 2.54 -12.39
C HIS A 16 15.32 1.48 -11.55
N TRP A 17 14.89 0.21 -11.63
CA TRP A 17 15.43 -0.91 -10.87
C TRP A 17 15.74 -2.12 -11.77
N PRO A 18 16.66 -1.99 -12.74
CA PRO A 18 16.89 -3.01 -13.76
C PRO A 18 17.40 -4.35 -13.22
N LYS A 19 17.95 -4.36 -12.00
CA LYS A 19 18.47 -5.58 -11.35
C LYS A 19 17.48 -6.27 -10.43
N VAL A 20 16.30 -5.67 -10.20
CA VAL A 20 15.29 -6.24 -9.32
C VAL A 20 14.40 -7.21 -10.10
N PRO A 21 14.25 -8.46 -9.67
CA PRO A 21 13.37 -9.43 -10.33
C PRO A 21 11.95 -8.91 -10.45
N GLN A 22 11.33 -9.14 -11.62
CA GLN A 22 9.96 -8.76 -11.91
C GLN A 22 9.13 -9.97 -12.28
N TYR A 23 7.97 -10.12 -11.63
CA TYR A 23 6.95 -11.10 -11.94
C TYR A 23 5.75 -10.40 -12.59
N HIS A 24 5.02 -11.15 -13.41
CA HIS A 24 3.95 -10.56 -14.22
C HIS A 24 2.60 -10.56 -13.49
N ASP A 25 2.20 -11.69 -12.94
CA ASP A 25 0.87 -11.89 -12.39
C ASP A 25 0.94 -12.43 -10.96
N VAL A 26 0.28 -11.76 -10.04
CA VAL A 26 0.25 -12.15 -8.64
C VAL A 26 -0.44 -13.50 -8.43
N ARG A 27 -1.34 -13.88 -9.33
CA ARG A 27 -2.05 -15.17 -9.30
C ARG A 27 -1.12 -16.35 -9.57
N GLU A 28 -0.06 -16.12 -10.35
CA GLU A 28 0.94 -17.13 -10.70
C GLU A 28 2.13 -17.12 -9.73
N LEU A 29 2.29 -16.04 -8.95
CA LEU A 29 3.40 -15.91 -8.02
C LEU A 29 3.18 -16.77 -6.78
N THR A 30 4.13 -17.66 -6.50
CA THR A 30 4.11 -18.58 -5.37
C THR A 30 5.34 -18.44 -4.48
N ALA A 31 5.27 -18.97 -3.25
CA ALA A 31 6.41 -19.03 -2.35
C ALA A 31 7.57 -19.85 -2.95
N ASP A 32 7.25 -20.94 -3.67
CA ASP A 32 8.24 -21.81 -4.31
C ASP A 32 9.01 -21.10 -5.43
N ILE A 33 8.32 -20.26 -6.23
CA ILE A 33 8.96 -19.44 -7.26
C ILE A 33 9.94 -18.48 -6.61
N LEU A 34 9.56 -17.77 -5.56
CA LEU A 34 10.44 -16.85 -4.86
C LEU A 34 11.61 -17.57 -4.20
N ALA A 35 11.38 -18.72 -3.57
CA ALA A 35 12.45 -19.53 -2.96
C ALA A 35 13.44 -20.06 -4.01
N ARG A 36 12.95 -20.56 -5.14
CA ARG A 36 13.79 -20.98 -6.27
C ARG A 36 14.69 -19.83 -6.77
N ASP A 37 14.16 -18.63 -6.81
CA ASP A 37 14.85 -17.43 -7.28
C ASP A 37 15.71 -16.78 -6.15
N GLY A 38 15.83 -17.44 -4.99
CA GLY A 38 16.66 -17.02 -3.85
C GLY A 38 16.11 -15.80 -3.10
N ILE A 39 14.80 -15.53 -3.19
CA ILE A 39 14.16 -14.37 -2.59
C ILE A 39 13.51 -14.77 -1.27
N THR A 40 13.99 -14.19 -0.17
CA THR A 40 13.33 -14.20 1.14
C THR A 40 12.54 -12.92 1.34
N VAL A 41 11.38 -13.03 2.02
CA VAL A 41 10.44 -11.92 2.13
C VAL A 41 10.18 -11.58 3.59
N ASP A 42 10.75 -10.48 4.07
CA ASP A 42 10.47 -9.92 5.40
C ASP A 42 9.26 -8.96 5.38
N VAL A 43 9.06 -8.27 4.26
CA VAL A 43 7.99 -7.27 4.08
C VAL A 43 7.31 -7.47 2.74
N ILE A 44 6.00 -7.52 2.73
CA ILE A 44 5.18 -7.42 1.52
C ILE A 44 4.56 -6.02 1.48
N THR A 45 4.61 -5.36 0.32
CA THR A 45 3.85 -4.14 0.07
C THR A 45 2.97 -4.31 -1.15
N GLY A 46 1.76 -3.78 -1.12
CA GLY A 46 0.86 -3.89 -2.27
C GLY A 46 -0.31 -2.93 -2.23
N GLY A 47 -0.83 -2.61 -3.43
CA GLY A 47 -2.11 -1.97 -3.62
C GLY A 47 -2.99 -2.90 -4.45
N PHE A 48 -4.06 -3.42 -3.88
CA PHE A 48 -5.01 -4.22 -4.66
C PHE A 48 -6.03 -3.29 -5.35
N PRO A 49 -6.55 -3.68 -6.53
CA PRO A 49 -7.44 -2.82 -7.31
C PRO A 49 -8.66 -2.35 -6.54
N CYS A 50 -8.94 -1.05 -6.64
CA CYS A 50 -10.08 -0.40 -5.99
C CYS A 50 -11.28 -0.17 -6.92
N GLN A 51 -11.24 -0.67 -8.16
CA GLN A 51 -12.22 -0.33 -9.20
C GLN A 51 -13.64 -0.75 -8.83
N ASP A 52 -13.80 -1.82 -8.06
CA ASP A 52 -15.09 -2.32 -7.62
C ASP A 52 -15.53 -1.77 -6.26
N ILE A 53 -14.68 -0.98 -5.60
CA ILE A 53 -14.94 -0.36 -4.28
C ILE A 53 -14.84 1.17 -4.31
N SER A 54 -14.29 1.79 -5.35
CA SER A 54 -14.19 3.24 -5.45
C SER A 54 -15.54 3.88 -5.81
N VAL A 55 -15.74 5.14 -5.40
CA VAL A 55 -16.95 5.92 -5.74
C VAL A 55 -17.13 6.07 -7.25
N ALA A 56 -16.02 6.09 -8.00
CA ALA A 56 -16.03 6.16 -9.47
C ALA A 56 -16.19 4.78 -10.15
N GLY A 57 -16.17 3.68 -9.38
CA GLY A 57 -16.29 2.31 -9.86
C GLY A 57 -17.71 1.75 -9.75
N LYS A 58 -17.87 0.46 -10.14
CA LYS A 58 -19.17 -0.24 -10.10
C LYS A 58 -19.61 -0.66 -8.70
N GLN A 59 -18.78 -0.44 -7.68
CA GLN A 59 -19.02 -0.84 -6.26
C GLN A 59 -19.43 -2.32 -6.09
N ALA A 60 -18.91 -3.21 -6.95
CA ALA A 60 -19.19 -4.64 -6.90
C ALA A 60 -18.58 -5.36 -5.68
N GLY A 61 -17.72 -4.68 -4.94
CA GLY A 61 -17.16 -5.17 -3.68
C GLY A 61 -15.89 -6.02 -3.81
N ILE A 62 -15.53 -6.68 -2.72
CA ILE A 62 -14.40 -7.60 -2.61
C ILE A 62 -14.94 -9.02 -2.67
N GLY A 63 -15.02 -9.62 -3.84
CA GLY A 63 -15.53 -10.96 -4.06
C GLY A 63 -14.76 -11.71 -5.14
N ASP A 64 -14.93 -13.04 -5.17
CA ASP A 64 -14.36 -13.88 -6.22
C ASP A 64 -14.91 -13.44 -7.58
N GLY A 65 -14.02 -13.31 -8.57
CA GLY A 65 -14.37 -12.84 -9.90
C GLY A 65 -14.40 -11.32 -10.08
N THR A 66 -14.24 -10.52 -9.02
CA THR A 66 -14.04 -9.06 -9.11
C THR A 66 -12.57 -8.72 -9.22
N ARG A 67 -12.23 -7.50 -9.72
CA ARG A 67 -10.84 -7.02 -9.71
C ARG A 67 -10.34 -6.79 -8.29
N SER A 68 -11.21 -6.37 -7.39
CA SER A 68 -10.91 -6.25 -5.95
C SER A 68 -10.79 -7.63 -5.27
N GLY A 69 -11.21 -8.71 -5.92
CA GLY A 69 -10.98 -10.10 -5.51
C GLY A 69 -9.50 -10.50 -5.50
N LEU A 70 -8.61 -9.69 -6.13
CA LEU A 70 -7.15 -9.86 -5.99
C LEU A 70 -6.65 -9.68 -4.54
N TRP A 71 -7.50 -9.20 -3.64
CA TRP A 71 -7.22 -9.26 -2.20
C TRP A 71 -6.94 -10.68 -1.72
N SER A 72 -7.68 -11.68 -2.22
CA SER A 72 -7.45 -13.08 -1.87
C SER A 72 -6.04 -13.55 -2.25
N GLU A 73 -5.49 -13.05 -3.37
CA GLU A 73 -4.12 -13.34 -3.79
C GLU A 73 -3.07 -12.66 -2.89
N CYS A 74 -3.34 -11.44 -2.48
CA CYS A 74 -2.50 -10.76 -1.48
C CYS A 74 -2.49 -11.55 -0.16
N LEU A 75 -3.66 -11.96 0.31
CA LEU A 75 -3.81 -12.75 1.53
C LEU A 75 -3.12 -14.12 1.41
N ARG A 76 -3.25 -14.79 0.27
CA ARG A 76 -2.56 -16.06 -0.03
C ARG A 76 -1.05 -15.92 0.08
N LEU A 77 -0.49 -14.88 -0.52
CA LEU A 77 0.95 -14.62 -0.43
C LEU A 77 1.41 -14.32 1.00
N VAL A 78 0.66 -13.52 1.75
CA VAL A 78 0.98 -13.27 3.17
C VAL A 78 0.93 -14.56 3.98
N GLY A 79 -0.10 -15.38 3.78
CA GLY A 79 -0.26 -16.67 4.47
C GLY A 79 0.86 -17.66 4.18
N ASN A 80 1.30 -17.73 2.91
CA ASN A 80 2.34 -18.68 2.46
C ASN A 80 3.76 -18.20 2.79
N LEU A 81 4.05 -16.91 2.59
CA LEU A 81 5.38 -16.35 2.79
C LEU A 81 5.67 -15.96 4.24
N ARG A 82 4.61 -15.75 5.03
CA ARG A 82 4.71 -15.38 6.46
C ARG A 82 5.66 -14.20 6.72
N PRO A 83 5.55 -13.08 5.96
CA PRO A 83 6.40 -11.93 6.19
C PRO A 83 6.21 -11.37 7.60
N LYS A 84 7.21 -10.68 8.13
CA LYS A 84 7.09 -9.97 9.40
C LYS A 84 6.04 -8.87 9.34
N TYR A 85 6.02 -8.16 8.21
CA TYR A 85 5.11 -7.05 7.97
C TYR A 85 4.48 -7.16 6.59
N ALA A 86 3.20 -6.76 6.48
CA ALA A 86 2.54 -6.55 5.22
C ALA A 86 1.86 -5.18 5.21
N LEU A 87 2.14 -4.36 4.19
CA LEU A 87 1.62 -3.01 4.05
C LEU A 87 0.76 -2.93 2.79
N PHE A 88 -0.52 -2.61 2.98
CA PHE A 88 -1.46 -2.45 1.87
C PHE A 88 -1.99 -1.03 1.79
N GLU A 89 -2.22 -0.57 0.56
CA GLU A 89 -2.82 0.71 0.26
C GLU A 89 -4.13 0.53 -0.50
N ASN A 90 -5.12 1.37 -0.20
CA ASN A 90 -6.35 1.44 -0.96
C ASN A 90 -7.02 2.81 -0.83
N VAL A 91 -8.12 3.02 -1.55
CA VAL A 91 -8.93 4.24 -1.43
C VAL A 91 -9.69 4.30 -0.11
N SER A 92 -9.92 5.52 0.40
CA SER A 92 -10.64 5.73 1.68
C SER A 92 -12.06 5.13 1.68
N ASN A 93 -12.69 4.99 0.51
CA ASN A 93 -14.02 4.37 0.40
C ASN A 93 -14.06 2.89 0.84
N LEU A 94 -12.92 2.23 0.93
CA LEU A 94 -12.81 0.89 1.50
C LEU A 94 -13.36 0.82 2.93
N LEU A 95 -13.23 1.89 3.70
CA LEU A 95 -13.73 1.96 5.08
C LEU A 95 -15.24 2.13 5.17
N ALA A 96 -15.87 2.70 4.14
CA ALA A 96 -17.28 3.09 4.17
C ALA A 96 -18.23 2.06 3.55
N GLY A 97 -17.81 1.36 2.51
CA GLY A 97 -18.70 0.52 1.71
C GLY A 97 -18.87 -0.93 2.17
N PRO A 98 -19.82 -1.66 1.59
CA PRO A 98 -20.84 -1.18 0.66
C PRO A 98 -21.96 -0.37 1.35
N THR A 99 -22.80 0.29 0.55
CA THR A 99 -23.83 1.18 1.09
C THR A 99 -24.87 0.47 1.95
N ASP A 100 -25.22 -0.76 1.60
CA ASP A 100 -26.18 -1.61 2.32
C ASP A 100 -25.58 -2.27 3.57
N GLN A 101 -24.25 -2.39 3.64
CA GLN A 101 -23.52 -2.94 4.78
C GLN A 101 -22.25 -2.12 5.07
N PRO A 102 -22.38 -0.92 5.64
CA PRO A 102 -21.24 -0.03 5.87
C PRO A 102 -20.11 -0.70 6.64
N GLY A 103 -18.90 -0.59 6.10
CA GLY A 103 -17.69 -1.17 6.69
C GLY A 103 -17.45 -2.66 6.40
N ALA A 104 -18.36 -3.36 5.71
CA ALA A 104 -18.23 -4.81 5.48
C ALA A 104 -16.98 -5.17 4.68
N TRP A 105 -16.60 -4.36 3.68
CA TRP A 105 -15.38 -4.60 2.90
C TRP A 105 -14.13 -4.54 3.77
N PHE A 106 -14.04 -3.55 4.62
CA PHE A 106 -12.89 -3.39 5.49
C PHE A 106 -12.87 -4.44 6.61
N SER A 107 -14.03 -4.74 7.19
CA SER A 107 -14.17 -5.79 8.21
C SER A 107 -13.70 -7.16 7.68
N ARG A 108 -13.97 -7.47 6.40
CA ARG A 108 -13.46 -8.68 5.77
C ARG A 108 -11.93 -8.71 5.75
N ILE A 109 -11.27 -7.63 5.33
CA ILE A 109 -9.81 -7.55 5.31
C ILE A 109 -9.22 -7.78 6.71
N LEU A 110 -9.81 -7.15 7.73
CA LEU A 110 -9.37 -7.33 9.12
C LEU A 110 -9.55 -8.78 9.58
N SER A 111 -10.70 -9.39 9.28
CA SER A 111 -10.98 -10.79 9.62
C SER A 111 -10.03 -11.75 8.93
N ASP A 112 -9.79 -11.56 7.63
CA ASP A 112 -8.91 -12.40 6.84
C ASP A 112 -7.46 -12.36 7.37
N LEU A 113 -6.92 -11.17 7.68
CA LEU A 113 -5.59 -11.02 8.26
C LEU A 113 -5.50 -11.60 9.67
N ALA A 114 -6.50 -11.37 10.51
CA ALA A 114 -6.57 -11.96 11.85
C ALA A 114 -6.62 -13.49 11.77
N GLY A 115 -7.39 -14.04 10.81
CA GLY A 115 -7.53 -15.47 10.59
C GLY A 115 -6.21 -16.17 10.25
N ILE A 116 -5.28 -15.47 9.58
CA ILE A 116 -3.93 -15.99 9.30
C ILE A 116 -2.90 -15.58 10.36
N GLY A 117 -3.31 -14.99 11.49
CA GLY A 117 -2.48 -14.71 12.65
C GLY A 117 -1.69 -13.41 12.58
N TYR A 118 -2.29 -12.37 11.99
CA TYR A 118 -1.71 -11.01 11.95
C TYR A 118 -2.54 -10.04 12.78
N ASN A 119 -1.85 -9.16 13.49
CA ASN A 119 -2.43 -7.93 14.04
C ASN A 119 -2.46 -6.86 12.97
N VAL A 120 -3.41 -5.93 13.05
CA VAL A 120 -3.62 -4.91 12.02
C VAL A 120 -3.74 -3.52 12.65
N GLU A 121 -3.00 -2.58 12.08
CA GLU A 121 -3.18 -1.14 12.28
C GLU A 121 -3.58 -0.50 10.96
N TRP A 122 -4.41 0.52 10.99
CA TRP A 122 -4.76 1.26 9.78
C TRP A 122 -4.93 2.75 10.03
N HIS A 123 -4.66 3.54 8.99
CA HIS A 123 -4.86 4.97 9.01
C HIS A 123 -5.37 5.45 7.65
N ASP A 124 -6.38 6.32 7.67
CA ASP A 124 -6.79 7.06 6.47
C ASP A 124 -6.01 8.38 6.43
N LEU A 125 -5.02 8.43 5.54
CA LEU A 125 -4.08 9.53 5.44
C LEU A 125 -4.30 10.30 4.14
N PRO A 126 -4.75 11.56 4.24
CA PRO A 126 -4.74 12.43 3.07
C PRO A 126 -3.31 12.90 2.76
N ALA A 127 -3.01 13.19 1.51
CA ALA A 127 -1.72 13.75 1.13
C ALA A 127 -1.42 15.09 1.82
N SER A 128 -2.46 15.84 2.19
CA SER A 128 -2.34 17.06 3.00
C SER A 128 -1.76 16.81 4.40
N PHE A 129 -1.83 15.57 4.92
CA PHE A 129 -1.20 15.19 6.19
C PHE A 129 0.33 15.40 6.16
N ILE A 130 0.95 15.22 5.00
CA ILE A 130 2.38 15.42 4.78
C ILE A 130 2.68 16.76 4.08
N GLY A 131 1.72 17.69 4.06
CA GLY A 131 1.88 19.04 3.53
C GLY A 131 1.54 19.23 2.05
N ALA A 132 1.04 18.20 1.35
CA ALA A 132 0.59 18.36 -0.03
C ALA A 132 -0.65 19.28 -0.13
N TRP A 133 -0.76 20.03 -1.20
CA TRP A 133 -1.86 20.96 -1.46
C TRP A 133 -3.19 20.29 -1.85
N HIS A 134 -3.20 18.97 -2.03
CA HIS A 134 -4.39 18.16 -2.38
C HIS A 134 -4.68 17.12 -1.30
N ARG A 135 -5.94 16.67 -1.23
CA ARG A 135 -6.35 15.70 -0.20
C ARG A 135 -5.87 14.29 -0.50
N ARG A 136 -6.20 13.72 -1.65
CA ARG A 136 -5.88 12.33 -2.04
C ARG A 136 -5.83 11.38 -0.83
N GLY A 137 -6.98 11.21 -0.16
CA GLY A 137 -7.10 10.28 0.97
C GLY A 137 -6.84 8.83 0.53
N ARG A 138 -6.07 8.10 1.35
CA ARG A 138 -5.76 6.69 1.16
C ARG A 138 -5.72 5.98 2.50
N VAL A 139 -6.37 4.83 2.57
CA VAL A 139 -6.22 3.96 3.73
C VAL A 139 -4.95 3.14 3.60
N TRP A 140 -4.14 3.16 4.64
CA TRP A 140 -2.91 2.39 4.79
C TRP A 140 -3.15 1.34 5.86
N ILE A 141 -2.91 0.09 5.52
CA ILE A 141 -3.18 -1.07 6.36
C ILE A 141 -1.85 -1.76 6.62
N LEU A 142 -1.37 -1.68 7.85
CA LEU A 142 -0.15 -2.38 8.29
C LEU A 142 -0.55 -3.62 9.08
N ALA A 143 -0.23 -4.79 8.54
CA ALA A 143 -0.35 -6.05 9.23
C ALA A 143 1.02 -6.53 9.72
N TYR A 144 1.09 -7.08 10.92
CA TYR A 144 2.31 -7.63 11.51
C TYR A 144 2.02 -8.93 12.25
N SER A 145 2.94 -9.88 12.15
CA SER A 145 2.79 -11.22 12.71
C SER A 145 2.55 -11.18 14.22
N ASN A 146 1.64 -12.02 14.70
CA ASN A 146 1.37 -12.20 16.14
C ASN A 146 2.60 -12.68 16.92
N GLU A 147 3.56 -13.32 16.27
CA GLU A 147 4.82 -13.74 16.89
C GLU A 147 5.65 -12.54 17.34
N ILE A 148 5.70 -11.49 16.51
CA ILE A 148 6.35 -10.23 16.86
C ILE A 148 5.70 -9.63 18.12
N SER A 149 4.38 -9.62 18.19
CA SER A 149 3.64 -9.09 19.33
C SER A 149 3.90 -9.86 20.63
N ARG A 150 4.12 -11.18 20.55
CA ARG A 150 4.39 -12.02 21.72
C ARG A 150 5.81 -11.86 22.24
N GLN A 151 6.79 -11.77 21.34
CA GLN A 151 8.20 -11.63 21.70
C GLN A 151 8.50 -10.30 22.38
N GLN A 152 7.76 -9.26 22.01
CA GLN A 152 8.03 -7.91 22.52
C GLN A 152 7.59 -7.70 23.96
N GLY A 153 6.75 -8.61 24.58
CA GLY A 153 6.19 -8.34 25.92
C GLY A 153 5.63 -6.91 26.02
N VAL A 154 5.74 -6.25 24.88
CA VAL A 154 5.59 -4.84 24.71
C VAL A 154 4.10 -4.58 24.60
N SER A 155 3.63 -3.91 25.59
CA SER A 155 2.53 -3.01 25.51
C SER A 155 2.21 -2.69 24.04
N LYS A 156 1.08 -3.15 23.60
CA LYS A 156 0.16 -2.82 22.53
C LYS A 156 0.24 -1.38 21.95
N ARG A 157 1.42 -0.80 21.80
CA ARG A 157 1.53 0.54 21.21
C ARG A 157 1.55 0.42 19.70
N PRO A 158 0.56 0.99 19.03
CA PRO A 158 0.50 0.96 17.56
C PRO A 158 1.78 1.54 16.94
N ILE A 159 2.38 0.80 16.02
CA ILE A 159 3.64 1.15 15.35
C ILE A 159 3.51 2.49 14.61
N LEU A 160 2.43 2.66 13.86
CA LEU A 160 2.20 3.85 13.04
C LEU A 160 1.79 5.06 13.89
N ARG A 161 0.96 4.86 14.91
CA ARG A 161 0.42 5.96 15.71
C ARG A 161 1.52 6.79 16.38
N GLN A 162 2.53 6.15 16.92
CA GLN A 162 3.66 6.83 17.56
C GLN A 162 4.40 7.72 16.58
N ARG A 163 4.69 7.19 15.39
CA ARG A 163 5.41 7.92 14.35
C ARG A 163 4.60 9.11 13.83
N PHE A 164 3.30 8.92 13.60
CA PHE A 164 2.44 9.99 13.09
C PHE A 164 2.28 11.15 14.08
N VAL A 165 2.15 10.86 15.38
CA VAL A 165 2.11 11.89 16.42
C VAL A 165 3.42 12.68 16.46
N GLN A 166 4.56 12.00 16.38
CA GLN A 166 5.87 12.63 16.37
C GLN A 166 6.05 13.54 15.13
N GLU A 167 5.64 13.07 13.96
CA GLU A 167 5.75 13.84 12.71
C GLU A 167 4.86 15.09 12.71
N GLN A 168 3.66 15.01 13.27
CA GLN A 168 2.79 16.19 13.40
C GLN A 168 3.41 17.27 14.28
N SER A 169 4.21 16.89 15.29
CA SER A 169 4.84 17.84 16.21
C SER A 169 6.14 18.45 15.65
N THR A 170 6.77 17.83 14.66
CA THR A 170 8.11 18.22 14.18
C THR A 170 8.13 18.82 12.77
N ARG A 171 7.07 18.63 11.97
CA ARG A 171 7.05 19.17 10.60
C ARG A 171 6.62 20.64 10.57
N SER A 172 7.56 21.51 10.24
CA SER A 172 7.23 22.76 9.56
C SER A 172 6.86 22.42 8.09
N PHE A 173 5.69 22.87 7.66
CA PHE A 173 5.15 22.64 6.31
C PHE A 173 5.93 23.34 5.17
N GLU A 174 7.16 23.71 5.38
CA GLU A 174 7.97 24.53 4.48
C GLU A 174 8.54 23.82 3.23
N LYS A 175 8.36 22.50 3.10
CA LYS A 175 9.05 21.72 2.05
C LYS A 175 8.24 21.42 0.78
N TRP A 176 6.97 21.81 0.72
CA TRP A 176 6.22 21.66 -0.53
C TRP A 176 6.28 22.97 -1.31
N PRO A 177 6.62 22.95 -2.60
CA PRO A 177 6.54 24.14 -3.42
C PRO A 177 5.12 24.68 -3.34
N GLY A 178 4.97 25.96 -3.00
CA GLY A 178 3.68 26.62 -2.99
C GLY A 178 2.97 26.42 -4.32
N ARG A 179 1.63 26.46 -4.31
CA ARG A 179 0.79 26.23 -5.52
C ARG A 179 1.22 27.09 -6.72
N SER A 180 1.78 28.27 -6.45
CA SER A 180 2.32 29.20 -7.45
C SER A 180 3.65 28.76 -8.07
N ASN A 181 4.37 27.83 -7.43
CA ASN A 181 5.68 27.33 -7.87
C ASN A 181 5.62 25.92 -8.45
N LEU A 182 4.41 25.36 -8.58
CA LEU A 182 4.25 24.08 -9.29
C LEU A 182 4.43 24.33 -10.79
N PRO A 183 5.31 23.57 -11.46
CA PRO A 183 5.36 23.63 -12.92
C PRO A 183 3.97 23.33 -13.46
N GLU A 184 3.50 24.13 -14.41
CA GLU A 184 2.25 23.83 -15.11
C GLU A 184 2.24 22.36 -15.52
N SER A 185 1.14 21.67 -15.18
CA SER A 185 1.01 20.25 -15.49
C SER A 185 1.00 20.06 -17.02
N ARG A 186 2.17 19.79 -17.58
CA ARG A 186 2.30 19.39 -18.99
C ARG A 186 1.54 18.08 -19.30
N ILE A 187 1.00 17.41 -18.30
CA ILE A 187 0.24 16.16 -18.42
C ILE A 187 -1.16 16.43 -18.99
N CYS A 188 -1.76 17.59 -18.68
CA CYS A 188 -3.09 17.96 -19.16
C CYS A 188 -3.05 18.91 -20.38
N GLY A 189 -1.87 19.29 -20.87
CA GLY A 189 -1.72 20.40 -21.81
C GLY A 189 -1.60 20.05 -23.30
N ARG A 190 -1.69 18.77 -23.71
CA ARG A 190 -1.65 18.39 -25.12
C ARG A 190 -2.50 17.16 -25.41
N ALA A 191 -3.58 17.40 -26.11
CA ALA A 191 -4.38 16.40 -26.82
C ALA A 191 -3.66 15.97 -28.13
N ASP A 192 -2.42 15.51 -28.02
CA ASP A 192 -1.62 15.17 -29.21
C ASP A 192 -1.72 13.68 -29.57
N GLY A 193 -2.87 13.03 -29.30
CA GLY A 193 -3.13 11.66 -29.79
C GLY A 193 -2.11 10.59 -29.36
N VAL A 194 -1.26 10.88 -28.36
CA VAL A 194 -0.20 9.97 -27.94
C VAL A 194 -0.77 8.98 -26.91
N SER A 195 -0.83 7.70 -27.28
CA SER A 195 -1.32 6.59 -26.44
C SER A 195 -0.66 6.55 -25.03
N ASP A 196 0.57 6.99 -24.93
CA ASP A 196 1.31 7.05 -23.66
C ASP A 196 0.73 8.04 -22.64
N VAL A 197 -0.02 9.07 -23.06
CA VAL A 197 -0.63 10.04 -22.13
C VAL A 197 -1.71 9.39 -21.28
N VAL A 198 -2.57 8.55 -21.88
CA VAL A 198 -3.63 7.83 -21.16
C VAL A 198 -3.03 6.86 -20.15
N HIS A 199 -2.02 6.11 -20.54
CA HIS A 199 -1.32 5.18 -19.63
C HIS A 199 -0.61 5.91 -18.50
N ARG A 200 0.00 7.07 -18.76
CA ARG A 200 0.64 7.90 -17.74
C ARG A 200 -0.36 8.47 -16.74
N ILE A 201 -1.51 8.96 -17.22
CA ILE A 201 -2.58 9.46 -16.34
C ILE A 201 -3.14 8.32 -15.47
N ALA A 202 -3.39 7.15 -16.04
CA ALA A 202 -3.84 5.98 -15.29
C ALA A 202 -2.80 5.54 -14.24
N ALA A 203 -1.53 5.48 -14.60
CA ALA A 203 -0.45 5.13 -13.70
C ALA A 203 -0.30 6.15 -12.55
N LEU A 204 -0.44 7.46 -12.84
CA LEU A 204 -0.46 8.51 -11.82
C LEU A 204 -1.70 8.41 -10.92
N GLY A 205 -2.84 8.01 -11.48
CA GLY A 205 -4.06 7.72 -10.72
C GLY A 205 -3.85 6.60 -9.69
N ASN A 206 -3.08 5.59 -10.06
CA ASN A 206 -2.77 4.41 -9.24
C ASN A 206 -1.51 4.58 -8.38
N SER A 207 -0.69 5.61 -8.60
CA SER A 207 0.52 5.83 -7.82
C SER A 207 0.20 6.30 -6.39
N VAL A 208 1.13 6.11 -5.48
CA VAL A 208 1.06 6.64 -4.11
C VAL A 208 1.85 7.94 -4.00
N VAL A 209 1.55 8.74 -2.98
CA VAL A 209 2.39 9.90 -2.60
C VAL A 209 3.58 9.34 -1.81
N PRO A 210 4.81 9.39 -2.37
CA PRO A 210 5.94 8.57 -1.88
C PRO A 210 6.35 8.87 -0.43
N GLN A 211 6.11 10.06 0.06
CA GLN A 211 6.45 10.46 1.43
C GLN A 211 5.62 9.73 2.49
N ILE A 212 4.42 9.24 2.15
CA ILE A 212 3.61 8.48 3.11
C ILE A 212 4.19 7.08 3.33
N PRO A 213 4.41 6.23 2.29
CA PRO A 213 5.05 4.93 2.52
C PRO A 213 6.50 5.06 3.04
N GLU A 214 7.23 6.12 2.74
CA GLU A 214 8.53 6.41 3.36
C GLU A 214 8.39 6.56 4.88
N LEU A 215 7.43 7.37 5.34
CA LEU A 215 7.14 7.56 6.76
C LEU A 215 6.77 6.24 7.45
N ILE A 216 5.92 5.43 6.82
CA ILE A 216 5.52 4.11 7.32
C ILE A 216 6.72 3.16 7.34
N GLY A 217 7.57 3.18 6.31
CA GLY A 217 8.79 2.39 6.24
C GLY A 217 9.75 2.71 7.38
N HIS A 218 9.93 3.98 7.71
CA HIS A 218 10.71 4.38 8.88
C HIS A 218 10.12 3.86 10.18
N ALA A 219 8.80 3.90 10.36
CA ALA A 219 8.15 3.33 11.56
C ALA A 219 8.39 1.81 11.70
N ILE A 220 8.32 1.07 10.59
CA ILE A 220 8.63 -0.37 10.57
C ILE A 220 10.11 -0.62 10.92
N LEU A 221 11.04 0.15 10.34
CA LEU A 221 12.47 0.02 10.63
C LEU A 221 12.80 0.31 12.10
N ASP A 222 12.16 1.31 12.70
CA ASP A 222 12.34 1.64 14.11
C ASP A 222 11.79 0.52 15.01
N ALA A 223 10.66 -0.09 14.64
CA ALA A 223 10.13 -1.26 15.33
C ALA A 223 11.11 -2.45 15.27
N ILE A 224 11.64 -2.76 14.08
CA ILE A 224 12.64 -3.84 13.90
C ILE A 224 13.92 -3.59 14.72
N LYS A 225 14.41 -2.34 14.77
CA LYS A 225 15.58 -2.00 15.60
C LYS A 225 15.32 -2.19 17.08
N SER A 226 14.13 -1.80 17.53
CA SER A 226 13.71 -1.97 18.93
C SER A 226 13.61 -3.45 19.33
N GLU A 227 13.14 -4.31 18.39
CA GLU A 227 13.11 -5.76 18.58
C GLU A 227 14.51 -6.34 18.78
N ARG A 228 15.46 -5.95 17.92
CA ARG A 228 16.85 -6.43 18.01
C ARG A 228 17.58 -5.96 19.28
N ALA A 229 17.18 -4.82 19.82
CA ALA A 229 17.78 -4.30 21.06
C ALA A 229 17.21 -4.97 22.33
N ALA A 230 16.04 -5.60 22.21
CA ALA A 230 15.36 -6.28 23.33
C ALA A 230 15.62 -7.80 23.37
N ALA A 231 16.20 -8.38 22.32
CA ALA A 231 16.58 -9.78 22.19
C ALA A 231 18.03 -10.02 22.60
#